data_4bd2cd016aea0fad1f6144174d9064af
#
_entry.id   4bd2cd016aea0fad1f6144174d9064af
#
_cell.length_a   1.000
_cell.length_b   1.000
_cell.length_c   1.000
_cell.angle_alpha   90.00
_cell.angle_beta   90.00
_cell.angle_gamma   90.00
#
_symmetry.space_group_name_H-M   'P 1'
#
loop_
_entity.id
_entity.type
_entity.pdbx_description
1 polymer ?
#
loop_
_entity_poly.entity_id
_entity_poly.type
_entity_poly.pdbx_seq_one_letter_code
_entity_poly.pdbx_strand_id
1 'polypeptide(L)'
;MIMDQKTIKRLSAVAASVLLVLIIFFACCTVVDSGEVGIKFHKWSASEQDYGGVEGTCKGWVFYNPITTSVFTYPTFTQRKQYETIKVNAKDASIFEMDPTIAYHINPAKACDIFVKYRVDVKSLEDGYIRTCIYEAYRTCANQYTSDSLMSNRANFERDVRSRLEKSMMAEGFLVEEFTSKITPPASLTSMIDSKNAAIQSALKAENQVKEAEANAKIDVAKAEGAAKAMRIKADAEAYYNKTIAASLSPMIIQEDMIEKWDGKMPQIVGGNGMMLDVSKVIGK
;
A
#
# COMPACT_ATOMS: atom_id res chain seq x y z
N MET A 1 81.81 21.49 8.06
CA MET A 1 81.81 21.32 6.58
C MET A 1 80.82 22.31 6.00
N ILE A 2 81.29 23.52 5.66
CA ILE A 2 80.43 24.64 5.18
C ILE A 2 80.25 24.41 3.67
N MET A 3 79.05 24.05 3.25
CA MET A 3 78.74 23.92 1.80
C MET A 3 78.91 25.30 1.15
N ASP A 4 79.62 25.31 0.04
CA ASP A 4 79.84 26.50 -0.76
C ASP A 4 78.48 27.08 -1.27
N GLN A 5 78.37 28.43 -1.16
CA GLN A 5 77.13 29.14 -1.58
C GLN A 5 76.68 28.83 -3.04
N LYS A 6 77.64 28.48 -3.91
CA LYS A 6 77.34 28.07 -5.30
C LYS A 6 76.74 26.69 -5.37
N THR A 7 77.10 25.75 -4.50
CA THR A 7 76.49 24.43 -4.41
C THR A 7 75.05 24.46 -3.82
N ILE A 8 74.83 25.35 -2.83
CA ILE A 8 73.47 25.56 -2.26
C ILE A 8 72.52 26.15 -3.31
N LYS A 9 72.96 27.15 -4.09
CA LYS A 9 72.17 27.73 -5.19
C LYS A 9 71.91 26.74 -6.29
N ARG A 10 72.80 25.86 -6.66
CA ARG A 10 72.59 24.79 -7.64
C ARG A 10 71.63 23.74 -7.10
N LEU A 11 71.72 23.34 -5.87
CA LEU A 11 70.83 22.39 -5.22
C LEU A 11 69.43 22.95 -5.08
N SER A 12 69.25 24.23 -4.73
CA SER A 12 67.92 24.88 -4.68
C SER A 12 67.27 25.03 -6.08
N ALA A 13 68.07 25.31 -7.12
CA ALA A 13 67.60 25.37 -8.48
C ALA A 13 67.09 23.98 -9.00
N VAL A 14 67.86 22.92 -8.67
CA VAL A 14 67.43 21.53 -8.99
C VAL A 14 66.21 21.16 -8.21
N ALA A 15 66.13 21.46 -6.92
CA ALA A 15 64.92 21.20 -6.13
C ALA A 15 63.68 21.95 -6.67
N ALA A 16 63.86 23.23 -7.05
CA ALA A 16 62.77 24.01 -7.66
C ALA A 16 62.31 23.45 -9.03
N SER A 17 63.23 22.97 -9.87
CA SER A 17 62.90 22.36 -11.14
C SER A 17 62.15 21.02 -10.98
N VAL A 18 62.56 20.18 -10.04
CA VAL A 18 61.86 18.92 -9.70
C VAL A 18 60.48 19.22 -9.15
N LEU A 19 60.32 20.20 -8.29
CA LEU A 19 59.00 20.61 -7.77
C LEU A 19 58.08 21.11 -8.88
N LEU A 20 58.62 21.89 -9.81
CA LEU A 20 57.85 22.39 -10.97
C LEU A 20 57.42 21.27 -11.89
N VAL A 21 58.27 20.27 -12.14
CA VAL A 21 57.92 19.06 -12.93
C VAL A 21 56.82 18.25 -12.23
N LEU A 22 56.89 18.09 -10.91
CA LEU A 22 55.85 17.41 -10.12
C LEU A 22 54.53 18.16 -10.18
N ILE A 23 54.54 19.49 -10.07
CA ILE A 23 53.28 20.29 -10.18
C ILE A 23 52.68 20.13 -11.57
N ILE A 24 53.46 20.17 -12.63
CA ILE A 24 52.98 19.96 -14.01
C ILE A 24 52.43 18.54 -14.16
N PHE A 25 53.12 17.54 -13.62
CA PHE A 25 52.67 16.15 -13.70
C PHE A 25 51.30 15.96 -13.01
N PHE A 26 51.14 16.49 -11.80
CA PHE A 26 49.85 16.45 -11.09
C PHE A 26 48.75 17.27 -11.79
N ALA A 27 49.12 18.39 -12.44
CA ALA A 27 48.17 19.18 -13.20
C ALA A 27 47.69 18.49 -14.52
N CYS A 28 48.52 17.61 -15.09
CA CYS A 28 48.21 16.88 -16.31
C CYS A 28 47.55 15.53 -16.07
N CYS A 29 47.23 15.17 -14.83
CA CYS A 29 46.64 13.90 -14.47
C CYS A 29 45.37 14.09 -13.66
N THR A 30 44.29 13.36 -14.04
CA THR A 30 43.10 13.26 -13.23
C THR A 30 42.69 11.80 -13.07
N VAL A 31 41.96 11.52 -12.00
CA VAL A 31 41.42 10.16 -11.73
C VAL A 31 39.93 10.20 -11.91
N VAL A 32 39.41 9.26 -12.71
CA VAL A 32 37.99 8.98 -12.82
C VAL A 32 37.67 7.87 -11.84
N ASP A 33 36.80 8.14 -10.89
CA ASP A 33 36.47 7.22 -9.81
C ASP A 33 35.74 5.98 -10.31
N SER A 34 35.81 4.91 -9.51
CA SER A 34 35.04 3.69 -9.81
C SER A 34 33.54 3.99 -9.70
N GLY A 35 32.80 3.62 -10.77
CA GLY A 35 31.37 3.96 -10.88
C GLY A 35 31.11 5.27 -11.64
N GLU A 36 32.14 5.92 -12.14
CA GLU A 36 32.01 7.07 -13.04
C GLU A 36 32.56 6.76 -14.42
N VAL A 37 32.11 7.51 -15.41
CA VAL A 37 32.67 7.54 -16.77
C VAL A 37 33.19 8.94 -17.04
N GLY A 38 34.49 9.04 -17.36
CA GLY A 38 35.11 10.27 -17.81
C GLY A 38 34.91 10.48 -19.30
N ILE A 39 34.67 11.71 -19.69
CA ILE A 39 34.56 12.14 -21.08
C ILE A 39 35.69 13.14 -21.34
N LYS A 40 36.60 12.74 -22.21
CA LYS A 40 37.71 13.60 -22.60
C LYS A 40 37.32 14.43 -23.81
N PHE A 41 37.47 15.76 -23.71
CA PHE A 41 37.08 16.65 -24.77
C PHE A 41 38.05 17.81 -24.94
N HIS A 42 38.18 18.31 -26.17
CA HIS A 42 38.97 19.49 -26.51
C HIS A 42 38.21 20.79 -26.15
N LYS A 43 38.91 21.71 -25.50
CA LYS A 43 38.36 23.06 -25.19
C LYS A 43 38.21 23.91 -26.44
N TRP A 44 39.10 23.71 -27.39
CA TRP A 44 39.08 24.42 -28.67
C TRP A 44 39.03 23.39 -29.77
N SER A 45 37.85 23.25 -30.41
CA SER A 45 37.72 22.41 -31.60
C SER A 45 38.13 23.23 -32.83
N ALA A 46 39.03 22.67 -33.61
CA ALA A 46 39.52 23.30 -34.84
C ALA A 46 38.85 22.77 -36.11
N SER A 47 37.95 21.78 -36.02
CA SER A 47 37.36 21.12 -37.16
C SER A 47 35.87 20.86 -36.94
N GLU A 48 35.08 21.14 -38.00
CA GLU A 48 33.62 20.84 -38.01
C GLU A 48 33.31 19.33 -37.97
N GLN A 49 34.30 18.47 -38.17
CA GLN A 49 34.15 17.01 -38.14
C GLN A 49 34.34 16.41 -36.72
N ASP A 50 34.82 17.18 -35.77
CA ASP A 50 34.94 16.72 -34.39
C ASP A 50 33.56 16.69 -33.72
N TYR A 51 33.12 15.50 -33.36
CA TYR A 51 31.85 15.26 -32.65
C TYR A 51 31.82 16.02 -31.31
N GLY A 52 31.48 17.31 -31.35
CA GLY A 52 31.46 18.23 -30.20
C GLY A 52 32.80 18.40 -29.49
N GLY A 53 33.93 18.05 -30.12
CA GLY A 53 35.26 18.06 -29.52
C GLY A 53 35.56 16.87 -28.60
N VAL A 54 34.71 15.84 -28.59
CA VAL A 54 34.85 14.67 -27.69
C VAL A 54 35.76 13.64 -28.32
N GLU A 55 36.85 13.27 -27.60
CA GLU A 55 37.74 12.21 -28.00
C GLU A 55 37.16 10.80 -27.69
N GLY A 56 36.40 10.68 -26.59
CA GLY A 56 35.79 9.43 -26.14
C GLY A 56 35.67 9.31 -24.63
N THR A 57 35.28 8.11 -24.18
CA THR A 57 35.17 7.78 -22.76
C THR A 57 36.51 7.31 -22.19
N CYS A 58 36.79 7.68 -20.94
CA CYS A 58 37.97 7.26 -20.21
C CYS A 58 37.59 6.79 -18.79
N LYS A 59 38.47 5.96 -18.19
CA LYS A 59 38.31 5.41 -16.84
C LYS A 59 39.65 5.34 -16.13
N GLY A 60 39.62 5.47 -14.80
CA GLY A 60 40.84 5.37 -13.97
C GLY A 60 41.75 6.55 -14.16
N TRP A 61 43.07 6.32 -14.22
CA TRP A 61 44.06 7.37 -14.41
C TRP A 61 44.07 7.89 -15.84
N VAL A 62 43.83 9.21 -16.00
CA VAL A 62 43.74 9.85 -17.32
C VAL A 62 44.78 10.96 -17.40
N PHE A 63 45.66 10.87 -18.39
CA PHE A 63 46.61 11.91 -18.70
C PHE A 63 46.05 12.82 -19.79
N TYR A 64 46.09 14.12 -19.56
CA TYR A 64 45.59 15.10 -20.49
C TYR A 64 46.36 16.39 -20.40
N ASN A 65 46.31 17.21 -21.44
CA ASN A 65 46.90 18.55 -21.40
C ASN A 65 45.80 19.54 -20.89
N PRO A 66 45.98 20.11 -19.69
CA PRO A 66 44.96 21.00 -19.09
C PRO A 66 44.69 22.28 -19.88
N ILE A 67 45.58 22.66 -20.80
CA ILE A 67 45.44 23.82 -21.64
C ILE A 67 44.46 23.54 -22.77
N THR A 68 44.58 22.40 -23.46
CA THR A 68 43.82 22.07 -24.67
C THR A 68 42.66 21.15 -24.42
N THR A 69 42.70 20.32 -23.39
CA THR A 69 41.76 19.23 -23.13
C THR A 69 41.19 19.37 -21.71
N SER A 70 39.98 18.86 -21.50
CA SER A 70 39.36 18.67 -20.19
C SER A 70 38.73 17.31 -20.08
N VAL A 71 38.58 16.82 -18.87
CA VAL A 71 37.84 15.60 -18.55
C VAL A 71 36.62 15.97 -17.75
N PHE A 72 35.45 15.52 -18.19
CA PHE A 72 34.19 15.66 -17.50
C PHE A 72 33.72 14.30 -17.04
N THR A 73 33.11 14.18 -15.87
CA THR A 73 32.70 12.88 -15.31
C THR A 73 31.18 12.80 -15.13
N TYR A 74 30.62 11.65 -15.50
CA TYR A 74 29.25 11.31 -15.19
C TYR A 74 29.20 10.04 -14.33
N PRO A 75 28.36 10.02 -13.25
CA PRO A 75 28.14 8.81 -12.47
C PRO A 75 27.36 7.80 -13.29
N THR A 76 27.81 6.54 -13.26
CA THR A 76 27.16 5.41 -13.92
C THR A 76 26.43 4.49 -12.93
N PHE A 77 26.54 4.78 -11.63
CA PHE A 77 25.79 4.11 -10.59
C PHE A 77 24.41 4.75 -10.44
N THR A 78 23.48 4.01 -9.84
CA THR A 78 22.11 4.45 -9.67
C THR A 78 22.00 5.73 -8.86
N GLN A 79 21.43 6.75 -9.45
CA GLN A 79 21.07 8.02 -8.81
C GLN A 79 19.62 7.98 -8.41
N ARG A 80 19.28 8.44 -7.22
CA ARG A 80 17.90 8.59 -6.75
C ARG A 80 17.59 10.06 -6.52
N LYS A 81 16.54 10.54 -7.18
CA LYS A 81 16.08 11.93 -7.06
C LYS A 81 14.60 11.95 -6.75
N GLN A 82 14.24 12.68 -5.73
CA GLN A 82 12.86 13.06 -5.43
C GLN A 82 12.63 14.47 -5.96
N TYR A 83 11.55 14.64 -6.69
CA TYR A 83 11.14 15.94 -7.21
C TYR A 83 10.05 16.55 -6.35
N GLU A 84 9.93 17.86 -6.44
CA GLU A 84 8.85 18.61 -5.82
C GLU A 84 7.49 18.21 -6.39
N THR A 85 6.45 18.51 -5.63
CA THR A 85 5.07 18.23 -6.00
C THR A 85 4.71 18.84 -7.36
N ILE A 86 4.25 18.01 -8.27
CA ILE A 86 3.79 18.38 -9.60
C ILE A 86 2.26 18.40 -9.61
N LYS A 87 1.68 19.48 -10.10
CA LYS A 87 0.22 19.59 -10.32
C LYS A 87 -0.13 19.14 -11.72
N VAL A 88 -1.02 18.17 -11.83
CA VAL A 88 -1.41 17.57 -13.11
C VAL A 88 -2.93 17.53 -13.20
N ASN A 89 -3.46 17.85 -14.38
CA ASN A 89 -4.89 17.81 -14.64
C ASN A 89 -5.29 16.43 -15.19
N ALA A 90 -6.29 15.83 -14.57
CA ALA A 90 -6.97 14.67 -15.11
C ALA A 90 -7.89 15.06 -16.29
N LYS A 91 -8.45 14.08 -16.98
CA LYS A 91 -9.33 14.27 -18.13
C LYS A 91 -10.57 15.12 -17.83
N ASP A 92 -11.07 15.06 -16.60
CA ASP A 92 -12.22 15.82 -16.08
C ASP A 92 -11.83 17.16 -15.46
N ALA A 93 -10.62 17.66 -15.76
CA ALA A 93 -10.05 18.92 -15.26
C ALA A 93 -9.77 18.96 -13.74
N SER A 94 -9.91 17.85 -13.01
CA SER A 94 -9.50 17.79 -11.61
C SER A 94 -7.98 17.84 -11.48
N ILE A 95 -7.50 18.60 -10.50
CA ILE A 95 -6.06 18.80 -10.27
C ILE A 95 -5.58 17.83 -9.22
N PHE A 96 -4.65 16.95 -9.60
CA PHE A 96 -3.95 16.04 -8.72
C PHE A 96 -2.55 16.55 -8.40
N GLU A 97 -2.10 16.33 -7.18
CA GLU A 97 -0.74 16.58 -6.74
C GLU A 97 0.03 15.26 -6.72
N MET A 98 1.20 15.26 -7.36
CA MET A 98 2.03 14.07 -7.53
C MET A 98 3.46 14.36 -7.09
N ASP A 99 4.02 13.51 -6.23
CA ASP A 99 5.39 13.60 -5.73
C ASP A 99 6.22 12.48 -6.35
N PRO A 100 6.87 12.71 -7.52
CA PRO A 100 7.63 11.68 -8.19
C PRO A 100 9.00 11.46 -7.56
N THR A 101 9.38 10.20 -7.47
CA THR A 101 10.73 9.76 -7.13
C THR A 101 11.22 8.82 -8.22
N ILE A 102 12.40 9.09 -8.75
CA ILE A 102 13.03 8.29 -9.80
C ILE A 102 14.38 7.78 -9.33
N ALA A 103 14.67 6.53 -9.67
CA ALA A 103 16.01 5.96 -9.62
C ALA A 103 16.43 5.62 -11.05
N TYR A 104 17.57 6.15 -11.46
CA TYR A 104 18.09 6.01 -12.81
C TYR A 104 19.61 5.94 -12.81
N HIS A 105 20.19 5.47 -13.91
CA HIS A 105 21.61 5.58 -14.16
C HIS A 105 21.88 5.99 -15.60
N ILE A 106 23.07 6.51 -15.85
CA ILE A 106 23.52 6.91 -17.18
C ILE A 106 24.17 5.70 -17.85
N ASN A 107 23.75 5.41 -19.09
CA ASN A 107 24.39 4.39 -19.91
C ASN A 107 25.79 4.86 -20.32
N PRO A 108 26.86 4.17 -19.89
CA PRO A 108 28.25 4.57 -20.22
C PRO A 108 28.51 4.71 -21.73
N ALA A 109 27.86 3.90 -22.55
CA ALA A 109 28.02 3.94 -24.00
C ALA A 109 27.46 5.21 -24.65
N LYS A 110 26.47 5.86 -24.00
CA LYS A 110 25.83 7.10 -24.48
C LYS A 110 26.27 8.35 -23.75
N ALA A 111 27.21 8.22 -22.81
CA ALA A 111 27.67 9.36 -22.00
C ALA A 111 28.25 10.48 -22.85
N CYS A 112 28.95 10.16 -23.94
CA CYS A 112 29.49 11.15 -24.89
C CYS A 112 28.37 11.91 -25.59
N ASP A 113 27.32 11.21 -26.02
CA ASP A 113 26.17 11.81 -26.71
C ASP A 113 25.45 12.80 -25.80
N ILE A 114 25.22 12.39 -24.53
CA ILE A 114 24.63 13.24 -23.50
C ILE A 114 25.47 14.50 -23.30
N PHE A 115 26.80 14.35 -23.19
CA PHE A 115 27.71 15.47 -23.00
C PHE A 115 27.70 16.41 -24.22
N VAL A 116 27.76 15.88 -25.42
CA VAL A 116 27.73 16.72 -26.64
C VAL A 116 26.44 17.51 -26.74
N LYS A 117 25.30 16.91 -26.40
CA LYS A 117 23.99 17.54 -26.48
C LYS A 117 23.74 18.59 -25.42
N TYR A 118 24.11 18.31 -24.17
CA TYR A 118 23.73 19.15 -23.03
C TYR A 118 24.88 19.95 -22.43
N ARG A 119 26.09 19.43 -22.42
CA ARG A 119 27.32 20.05 -21.84
C ARG A 119 27.17 20.57 -20.43
N VAL A 120 26.38 19.87 -19.60
CA VAL A 120 26.07 20.24 -18.22
C VAL A 120 26.31 19.06 -17.29
N ASP A 121 26.42 19.34 -16.00
CA ASP A 121 26.53 18.35 -14.95
C ASP A 121 25.23 17.57 -14.73
N VAL A 122 25.31 16.43 -14.03
CA VAL A 122 24.16 15.56 -13.75
C VAL A 122 23.05 16.31 -13.03
N LYS A 123 23.41 17.17 -12.09
CA LYS A 123 22.44 17.93 -11.31
C LYS A 123 21.62 18.88 -12.20
N SER A 124 22.26 19.53 -13.15
CA SER A 124 21.57 20.37 -14.15
C SER A 124 20.71 19.53 -15.09
N LEU A 125 21.14 18.30 -15.44
CA LEU A 125 20.30 17.37 -16.22
C LEU A 125 19.07 16.92 -15.45
N GLU A 126 19.22 16.64 -14.15
CA GLU A 126 18.10 16.31 -13.26
C GLU A 126 17.07 17.42 -13.19
N ASP A 127 17.53 18.65 -12.90
CA ASP A 127 16.65 19.80 -12.71
C ASP A 127 16.06 20.33 -14.03
N GLY A 128 16.71 20.05 -15.15
CA GLY A 128 16.28 20.42 -16.49
C GLY A 128 15.56 19.31 -17.23
N TYR A 129 16.34 18.48 -17.93
CA TYR A 129 15.83 17.47 -18.86
C TYR A 129 14.96 16.41 -18.20
N ILE A 130 15.48 15.75 -17.13
CA ILE A 130 14.75 14.63 -16.48
C ILE A 130 13.45 15.13 -15.86
N ARG A 131 13.49 16.30 -15.19
CA ARG A 131 12.29 16.95 -14.65
C ARG A 131 11.25 17.19 -15.74
N THR A 132 11.66 17.70 -16.90
CA THR A 132 10.77 17.96 -18.03
C THR A 132 10.14 16.66 -18.56
N CYS A 133 10.92 15.61 -18.72
CA CYS A 133 10.43 14.30 -19.15
C CYS A 133 9.38 13.72 -18.18
N ILE A 134 9.63 13.85 -16.89
CA ILE A 134 8.69 13.41 -15.83
C ILE A 134 7.38 14.20 -15.96
N TYR A 135 7.48 15.52 -16.05
CA TYR A 135 6.32 16.42 -16.19
C TYR A 135 5.47 16.07 -17.40
N GLU A 136 6.12 15.84 -18.53
CA GLU A 136 5.47 15.53 -19.81
C GLU A 136 4.81 14.13 -19.79
N ALA A 137 5.47 13.14 -19.20
CA ALA A 137 4.92 11.81 -19.01
C ALA A 137 3.63 11.85 -18.16
N TYR A 138 3.66 12.53 -17.01
CA TYR A 138 2.49 12.69 -16.16
C TYR A 138 1.36 13.41 -16.85
N ARG A 139 1.64 14.57 -17.43
CA ARG A 139 0.64 15.40 -18.10
C ARG A 139 -0.07 14.65 -19.22
N THR A 140 0.69 13.90 -20.01
CA THR A 140 0.11 13.18 -21.14
C THR A 140 -0.70 11.96 -20.67
N CYS A 141 -0.22 11.22 -19.68
CA CYS A 141 -0.95 10.06 -19.15
C CYS A 141 -2.20 10.53 -18.37
N ALA A 142 -2.08 11.54 -17.49
CA ALA A 142 -3.20 11.98 -16.67
C ALA A 142 -4.40 12.47 -17.50
N ASN A 143 -4.16 13.13 -18.66
CA ASN A 143 -5.22 13.54 -19.55
C ASN A 143 -6.03 12.39 -20.17
N GLN A 144 -5.56 11.14 -20.05
CA GLN A 144 -6.28 9.96 -20.56
C GLN A 144 -7.19 9.35 -19.49
N TYR A 145 -6.93 9.63 -18.20
CA TYR A 145 -7.65 9.08 -17.06
C TYR A 145 -8.61 10.10 -16.45
N THR A 146 -9.81 9.65 -16.10
CA THR A 146 -10.72 10.43 -15.25
C THR A 146 -10.28 10.33 -13.79
N SER A 147 -10.72 11.24 -12.93
CA SER A 147 -10.39 11.25 -11.50
C SER A 147 -10.71 9.93 -10.81
N ASP A 148 -11.86 9.35 -11.08
CA ASP A 148 -12.28 8.06 -10.54
C ASP A 148 -11.37 6.92 -11.03
N SER A 149 -11.01 6.95 -12.33
CA SER A 149 -10.10 5.97 -12.91
C SER A 149 -8.67 6.09 -12.38
N LEU A 150 -8.19 7.32 -12.12
CA LEU A 150 -6.89 7.55 -11.49
C LEU A 150 -6.79 6.94 -10.10
N MET A 151 -7.87 7.00 -9.33
CA MET A 151 -7.93 6.45 -7.98
C MET A 151 -8.12 4.92 -7.97
N SER A 152 -9.02 4.41 -8.82
CA SER A 152 -9.35 2.98 -8.87
C SER A 152 -8.32 2.14 -9.63
N ASN A 153 -7.69 2.68 -10.68
CA ASN A 153 -6.73 1.99 -11.55
C ASN A 153 -5.30 2.58 -11.44
N ARG A 154 -4.91 2.98 -10.25
CA ARG A 154 -3.62 3.61 -9.97
C ARG A 154 -2.43 2.84 -10.54
N ALA A 155 -2.41 1.52 -10.41
CA ALA A 155 -1.32 0.68 -10.90
C ALA A 155 -1.16 0.74 -12.43
N ASN A 156 -2.25 0.84 -13.17
CA ASN A 156 -2.21 0.99 -14.62
C ASN A 156 -1.67 2.37 -15.01
N PHE A 157 -2.13 3.41 -14.34
CA PHE A 157 -1.63 4.76 -14.56
C PHE A 157 -0.12 4.87 -14.30
N GLU A 158 0.36 4.37 -13.16
CA GLU A 158 1.79 4.38 -12.82
C GLU A 158 2.62 3.60 -13.84
N ARG A 159 2.12 2.47 -14.33
CA ARG A 159 2.77 1.69 -15.39
C ARG A 159 2.85 2.46 -16.71
N ASP A 160 1.79 3.14 -17.10
CA ASP A 160 1.76 3.91 -18.35
C ASP A 160 2.71 5.10 -18.28
N VAL A 161 2.73 5.83 -17.15
CA VAL A 161 3.70 6.91 -16.90
C VAL A 161 5.11 6.39 -16.96
N ARG A 162 5.39 5.28 -16.27
CA ARG A 162 6.72 4.64 -16.26
C ARG A 162 7.16 4.25 -17.66
N SER A 163 6.32 3.55 -18.40
CA SER A 163 6.63 3.09 -19.77
C SER A 163 6.96 4.26 -20.70
N ARG A 164 6.20 5.35 -20.60
CA ARG A 164 6.43 6.55 -21.38
C ARG A 164 7.73 7.26 -20.99
N LEU A 165 7.99 7.36 -19.69
CA LEU A 165 9.20 7.95 -19.15
C LEU A 165 10.44 7.12 -19.55
N GLU A 166 10.41 5.81 -19.38
CA GLU A 166 11.47 4.90 -19.78
C GLU A 166 11.80 5.07 -21.27
N LYS A 167 10.79 5.13 -22.13
CA LYS A 167 10.98 5.30 -23.58
C LYS A 167 11.65 6.62 -23.92
N SER A 168 11.24 7.71 -23.29
CA SER A 168 11.80 9.05 -23.52
C SER A 168 13.24 9.14 -23.00
N MET A 169 13.50 8.63 -21.80
CA MET A 169 14.81 8.68 -21.16
C MET A 169 15.82 7.72 -21.81
N MET A 170 15.39 6.51 -22.24
CA MET A 170 16.24 5.56 -22.90
C MET A 170 16.75 6.08 -24.27
N ALA A 171 15.93 6.86 -24.97
CA ALA A 171 16.34 7.49 -26.23
C ALA A 171 17.58 8.37 -26.05
N GLU A 172 17.66 9.10 -24.93
CA GLU A 172 18.77 10.00 -24.60
C GLU A 172 19.92 9.30 -23.82
N GLY A 173 19.77 8.03 -23.44
CA GLY A 173 20.83 7.29 -22.76
C GLY A 173 20.70 7.21 -21.24
N PHE A 174 19.56 7.54 -20.68
CA PHE A 174 19.23 7.34 -19.27
C PHE A 174 18.42 6.06 -19.11
N LEU A 175 18.80 5.20 -18.17
CA LEU A 175 18.10 3.95 -17.87
C LEU A 175 17.36 4.11 -16.56
N VAL A 176 16.04 4.01 -16.59
CA VAL A 176 15.17 4.09 -15.41
C VAL A 176 15.09 2.73 -14.75
N GLU A 177 15.47 2.64 -13.49
CA GLU A 177 15.39 1.41 -12.69
C GLU A 177 14.11 1.35 -11.87
N GLU A 178 13.83 2.44 -11.15
CA GLU A 178 12.66 2.54 -10.29
C GLU A 178 11.97 3.89 -10.51
N PHE A 179 10.66 3.83 -10.53
CA PHE A 179 9.83 5.02 -10.60
C PHE A 179 8.63 4.85 -9.69
N THR A 180 8.51 5.71 -8.71
CA THR A 180 7.40 5.72 -7.75
C THR A 180 6.80 7.11 -7.63
N SER A 181 5.52 7.16 -7.30
CA SER A 181 4.81 8.43 -7.15
C SER A 181 3.80 8.34 -6.02
N LYS A 182 3.76 9.39 -5.22
CA LYS A 182 2.64 9.63 -4.32
C LYS A 182 1.60 10.46 -5.08
N ILE A 183 0.37 9.97 -5.14
CA ILE A 183 -0.76 10.66 -5.78
C ILE A 183 -1.67 11.19 -4.69
N THR A 184 -1.87 12.50 -4.66
CA THR A 184 -2.75 13.17 -3.71
C THR A 184 -3.93 13.77 -4.49
N PRO A 185 -5.16 13.30 -4.25
CA PRO A 185 -6.35 13.83 -4.90
C PRO A 185 -6.71 15.23 -4.34
N PRO A 186 -7.46 16.04 -5.10
CA PRO A 186 -7.96 17.32 -4.60
C PRO A 186 -8.96 17.11 -3.45
N ALA A 187 -8.99 18.04 -2.51
CA ALA A 187 -9.84 17.96 -1.31
C ALA A 187 -11.34 17.81 -1.64
N SER A 188 -11.79 18.42 -2.72
CA SER A 188 -13.17 18.29 -3.20
C SER A 188 -13.53 16.84 -3.57
N LEU A 189 -12.62 16.15 -4.24
CA LEU A 189 -12.81 14.75 -4.62
C LEU A 189 -12.77 13.84 -3.39
N THR A 190 -11.86 14.09 -2.47
CA THR A 190 -11.77 13.33 -1.22
C THR A 190 -13.06 13.44 -0.43
N SER A 191 -13.62 14.65 -0.26
CA SER A 191 -14.88 14.84 0.45
C SER A 191 -16.08 14.17 -0.24
N MET A 192 -16.11 14.13 -1.57
CA MET A 192 -17.14 13.42 -2.32
C MET A 192 -17.02 11.89 -2.13
N ILE A 193 -15.82 11.35 -2.15
CA ILE A 193 -15.56 9.92 -1.90
C ILE A 193 -15.96 9.55 -0.47
N ASP A 194 -15.60 10.37 0.51
CA ASP A 194 -15.95 10.15 1.91
C ASP A 194 -17.47 10.17 2.11
N SER A 195 -18.17 11.13 1.51
CA SER A 195 -19.63 11.22 1.52
C SER A 195 -20.29 9.99 0.86
N LYS A 196 -19.78 9.56 -0.29
CA LYS A 196 -20.25 8.34 -0.99
C LYS A 196 -20.02 7.09 -0.12
N ASN A 197 -18.84 6.96 0.48
CA ASN A 197 -18.52 5.83 1.35
C ASN A 197 -19.41 5.81 2.60
N ALA A 198 -19.66 6.97 3.20
CA ALA A 198 -20.59 7.10 4.33
C ALA A 198 -22.02 6.71 3.95
N ALA A 199 -22.49 7.10 2.77
CA ALA A 199 -23.80 6.70 2.24
C ALA A 199 -23.90 5.19 1.99
N ILE A 200 -22.88 4.59 1.38
CA ILE A 200 -22.82 3.14 1.16
C ILE A 200 -22.79 2.39 2.51
N GLN A 201 -22.00 2.82 3.47
CA GLN A 201 -21.95 2.21 4.80
C GLN A 201 -23.28 2.31 5.53
N SER A 202 -23.97 3.46 5.43
CA SER A 202 -25.30 3.62 6.04
C SER A 202 -26.36 2.72 5.38
N ALA A 203 -26.31 2.54 4.06
CA ALA A 203 -27.20 1.63 3.33
C ALA A 203 -26.95 0.16 3.72
N LEU A 204 -25.67 -0.26 3.78
CA LEU A 204 -25.30 -1.60 4.25
C LEU A 204 -25.71 -1.86 5.70
N LYS A 205 -25.56 -0.85 6.55
CA LYS A 205 -26.02 -0.95 7.95
C LYS A 205 -27.52 -1.13 8.03
N ALA A 206 -28.31 -0.37 7.26
CA ALA A 206 -29.76 -0.51 7.22
C ALA A 206 -30.17 -1.89 6.68
N GLU A 207 -29.52 -2.39 5.61
CA GLU A 207 -29.75 -3.73 5.07
C GLU A 207 -29.46 -4.83 6.09
N ASN A 208 -28.35 -4.72 6.80
CA ASN A 208 -28.00 -5.67 7.85
C ASN A 208 -28.97 -5.64 9.03
N GLN A 209 -29.47 -4.46 9.42
CA GLN A 209 -30.52 -4.33 10.45
C GLN A 209 -31.83 -5.01 10.04
N VAL A 210 -32.23 -4.89 8.76
CA VAL A 210 -33.41 -5.59 8.23
C VAL A 210 -33.19 -7.11 8.28
N LYS A 211 -32.06 -7.60 7.81
CA LYS A 211 -31.71 -9.03 7.86
C LYS A 211 -31.66 -9.58 9.30
N GLU A 212 -31.15 -8.79 10.23
CA GLU A 212 -31.12 -9.14 11.66
C GLU A 212 -32.53 -9.20 12.25
N ALA A 213 -33.37 -8.22 11.95
CA ALA A 213 -34.77 -8.22 12.38
C ALA A 213 -35.56 -9.42 11.81
N GLU A 214 -35.36 -9.74 10.53
CA GLU A 214 -35.97 -10.93 9.89
C GLU A 214 -35.50 -12.24 10.54
N ALA A 215 -34.18 -12.32 10.84
CA ALA A 215 -33.61 -13.49 11.48
C ALA A 215 -34.16 -13.66 12.92
N ASN A 216 -34.24 -12.56 13.67
CA ASN A 216 -34.81 -12.57 15.02
C ASN A 216 -36.31 -12.95 15.00
N ALA A 217 -37.08 -12.41 14.05
CA ALA A 217 -38.50 -12.80 13.89
C ALA A 217 -38.64 -14.30 13.59
N LYS A 218 -37.81 -14.87 12.72
CA LYS A 218 -37.80 -16.32 12.45
C LYS A 218 -37.45 -17.16 13.67
N ILE A 219 -36.51 -16.70 14.47
CA ILE A 219 -36.08 -17.34 15.74
C ILE A 219 -37.26 -17.31 16.73
N ASP A 220 -37.95 -16.18 16.86
CA ASP A 220 -39.08 -16.07 17.78
C ASP A 220 -40.27 -16.92 17.35
N VAL A 221 -40.56 -16.99 16.05
CA VAL A 221 -41.58 -17.91 15.52
C VAL A 221 -41.19 -19.37 15.82
N ALA A 222 -39.94 -19.76 15.55
CA ALA A 222 -39.45 -21.11 15.84
C ALA A 222 -39.50 -21.48 17.34
N LYS A 223 -39.20 -20.53 18.21
CA LYS A 223 -39.33 -20.69 19.67
C LYS A 223 -40.79 -20.88 20.09
N ALA A 224 -41.70 -20.04 19.53
CA ALA A 224 -43.13 -20.14 19.83
C ALA A 224 -43.73 -21.48 19.34
N GLU A 225 -43.38 -21.94 18.14
CA GLU A 225 -43.75 -23.23 17.61
C GLU A 225 -43.19 -24.40 18.45
N GLY A 226 -41.93 -24.29 18.84
CA GLY A 226 -41.27 -25.27 19.75
C GLY A 226 -41.98 -25.36 21.10
N ALA A 227 -42.29 -24.21 21.71
CA ALA A 227 -43.04 -24.16 22.96
C ALA A 227 -44.45 -24.73 22.84
N ALA A 228 -45.17 -24.39 21.75
CA ALA A 228 -46.50 -24.95 21.49
C ALA A 228 -46.49 -26.47 21.28
N LYS A 229 -45.48 -27.01 20.55
CA LYS A 229 -45.28 -28.45 20.39
C LYS A 229 -44.97 -29.15 21.71
N ALA A 230 -44.08 -28.56 22.51
CA ALA A 230 -43.75 -29.09 23.83
C ALA A 230 -44.96 -29.14 24.77
N MET A 231 -45.80 -28.08 24.76
CA MET A 231 -47.01 -28.02 25.54
C MET A 231 -48.06 -29.04 25.09
N ARG A 232 -48.20 -29.27 23.77
CA ARG A 232 -49.05 -30.33 23.21
C ARG A 232 -48.60 -31.71 23.65
N ILE A 233 -47.29 -32.01 23.49
CA ILE A 233 -46.74 -33.31 23.85
C ILE A 233 -46.95 -33.58 25.36
N LYS A 234 -46.76 -32.54 26.19
CA LYS A 234 -47.01 -32.63 27.64
C LYS A 234 -48.48 -32.89 27.94
N ALA A 235 -49.41 -32.14 27.33
CA ALA A 235 -50.84 -32.38 27.48
C ALA A 235 -51.31 -33.77 27.00
N ASP A 236 -50.77 -34.22 25.88
CA ASP A 236 -51.06 -35.58 25.35
C ASP A 236 -50.53 -36.66 26.30
N ALA A 237 -49.33 -36.46 26.83
CA ALA A 237 -48.74 -37.37 27.84
C ALA A 237 -49.54 -37.41 29.13
N GLU A 238 -49.99 -36.26 29.63
CA GLU A 238 -50.84 -36.15 30.81
C GLU A 238 -52.22 -36.78 30.57
N ALA A 239 -52.80 -36.55 29.40
CA ALA A 239 -54.08 -37.19 29.01
C ALA A 239 -53.96 -38.72 28.88
N TYR A 240 -52.88 -39.19 28.27
CA TYR A 240 -52.57 -40.63 28.21
C TYR A 240 -52.35 -41.26 29.60
N TYR A 241 -51.59 -40.58 30.46
CA TYR A 241 -51.37 -41.00 31.86
C TYR A 241 -52.71 -41.06 32.62
N ASN A 242 -53.53 -40.04 32.59
CA ASN A 242 -54.83 -39.98 33.23
C ASN A 242 -55.79 -41.06 32.71
N LYS A 243 -55.78 -41.31 31.39
CA LYS A 243 -56.61 -42.37 30.76
C LYS A 243 -56.17 -43.74 31.21
N THR A 244 -54.82 -43.96 31.30
CA THR A 244 -54.27 -45.25 31.76
C THR A 244 -54.57 -45.50 33.24
N ILE A 245 -54.39 -44.47 34.08
CA ILE A 245 -54.78 -44.55 35.50
C ILE A 245 -56.28 -44.85 35.64
N ALA A 246 -57.12 -44.05 34.95
CA ALA A 246 -58.56 -44.26 35.04
C ALA A 246 -59.00 -45.67 34.58
N ALA A 247 -58.29 -46.27 33.59
CA ALA A 247 -58.52 -47.62 33.18
C ALA A 247 -58.00 -48.69 34.15
N SER A 248 -56.96 -48.38 34.93
CA SER A 248 -56.34 -49.29 35.92
C SER A 248 -56.93 -49.18 37.31
N LEU A 249 -57.60 -48.04 37.63
CA LEU A 249 -58.25 -47.85 38.93
C LEU A 249 -59.53 -48.65 39.05
N SER A 250 -59.41 -49.84 39.61
CA SER A 250 -60.62 -50.57 40.11
C SER A 250 -61.00 -49.98 41.47
N PRO A 251 -62.28 -50.07 41.83
CA PRO A 251 -62.77 -49.65 43.15
C PRO A 251 -61.97 -50.28 44.33
N MET A 252 -61.35 -51.43 44.11
CA MET A 252 -60.58 -52.17 45.09
C MET A 252 -59.21 -51.53 45.33
N ILE A 253 -58.56 -51.02 44.28
CA ILE A 253 -57.22 -50.33 44.36
C ILE A 253 -57.38 -48.96 45.05
N ILE A 254 -58.51 -48.28 44.83
CA ILE A 254 -58.81 -47.00 45.51
C ILE A 254 -59.01 -47.20 47.01
N GLN A 255 -59.65 -48.34 47.40
CA GLN A 255 -59.79 -48.69 48.81
C GLN A 255 -58.46 -49.05 49.46
N GLU A 256 -57.59 -49.77 48.74
CA GLU A 256 -56.25 -50.17 49.22
C GLU A 256 -55.38 -48.90 49.42
N ASP A 257 -55.33 -47.97 48.50
CA ASP A 257 -54.60 -46.68 48.60
C ASP A 257 -55.19 -45.79 49.71
N MET A 258 -56.50 -45.80 49.90
CA MET A 258 -57.13 -45.08 51.03
C MET A 258 -56.73 -45.69 52.40
N ILE A 259 -56.63 -47.01 52.48
CA ILE A 259 -56.23 -47.69 53.73
C ILE A 259 -54.72 -47.45 54.00
N GLU A 260 -53.88 -47.47 52.97
CA GLU A 260 -52.42 -47.28 53.12
C GLU A 260 -52.07 -45.84 53.52
N LYS A 261 -52.82 -44.85 53.05
CA LYS A 261 -52.62 -43.43 53.37
C LYS A 261 -53.44 -42.94 54.54
N TRP A 262 -54.22 -43.81 55.18
CA TRP A 262 -55.01 -43.43 56.34
C TRP A 262 -54.17 -43.31 57.61
N ASP A 263 -54.19 -42.15 58.21
CA ASP A 263 -53.48 -41.82 59.42
C ASP A 263 -54.15 -42.31 60.72
N GLY A 264 -55.16 -43.16 60.56
CA GLY A 264 -55.90 -43.79 61.69
C GLY A 264 -56.90 -42.86 62.40
N LYS A 265 -57.12 -41.68 61.93
CA LYS A 265 -58.08 -40.74 62.49
C LYS A 265 -59.35 -40.65 61.66
N MET A 266 -60.50 -40.79 62.28
CA MET A 266 -61.77 -40.56 61.61
C MET A 266 -61.84 -39.10 61.14
N PRO A 267 -62.16 -38.82 59.85
CA PRO A 267 -62.35 -37.44 59.39
C PRO A 267 -63.53 -36.85 60.12
N GLN A 268 -63.26 -35.81 60.93
CA GLN A 268 -64.34 -35.01 61.49
C GLN A 268 -64.94 -34.15 60.36
N ILE A 269 -66.12 -34.52 59.94
CA ILE A 269 -66.92 -33.70 59.02
C ILE A 269 -67.52 -32.55 59.83
N VAL A 270 -66.88 -31.38 59.80
CA VAL A 270 -67.51 -30.13 60.25
C VAL A 270 -68.48 -29.73 59.18
N GLY A 271 -69.74 -29.74 59.50
CA GLY A 271 -70.83 -29.47 58.59
C GLY A 271 -70.75 -28.11 57.91
N GLY A 272 -70.77 -28.10 56.65
CA GLY A 272 -71.02 -27.05 55.69
C GLY A 272 -71.86 -27.63 54.56
N ASN A 273 -73.07 -27.25 54.48
CA ASN A 273 -74.11 -27.50 53.46
C ASN A 273 -73.75 -28.40 52.31
N GLY A 274 -74.25 -29.63 52.30
CA GLY A 274 -74.66 -30.33 51.09
C GLY A 274 -73.61 -31.24 50.44
N MET A 275 -73.12 -32.27 51.17
CA MET A 275 -72.89 -33.58 50.57
C MET A 275 -72.84 -34.62 51.68
N MET A 276 -73.93 -35.26 51.91
CA MET A 276 -73.96 -36.54 52.67
C MET A 276 -73.28 -37.58 51.80
N LEU A 277 -72.01 -37.86 52.08
CA LEU A 277 -71.38 -39.10 51.62
C LEU A 277 -71.95 -40.20 52.52
N ASP A 278 -72.87 -40.98 51.96
CA ASP A 278 -73.41 -42.20 52.58
C ASP A 278 -72.30 -43.25 52.66
N VAL A 279 -71.61 -43.24 53.79
CA VAL A 279 -70.51 -44.18 54.13
C VAL A 279 -70.98 -45.61 54.15
N SER A 280 -72.29 -45.84 54.27
CA SER A 280 -72.85 -47.22 54.30
C SER A 280 -72.73 -47.96 52.96
N LYS A 281 -72.53 -47.22 51.83
CA LYS A 281 -72.25 -47.83 50.50
C LYS A 281 -70.79 -48.13 50.22
N VAL A 282 -69.88 -47.64 51.04
CA VAL A 282 -68.41 -47.85 50.85
C VAL A 282 -67.92 -49.04 51.70
N ILE A 283 -68.65 -49.41 52.78
CA ILE A 283 -68.26 -50.48 53.70
C ILE A 283 -69.31 -51.64 53.67
N GLY A 284 -69.84 -51.97 52.60
CA GLY A 284 -70.77 -53.06 52.64
C GLY A 284 -71.17 -53.67 51.33
N LYS A 285 -70.41 -54.55 50.86
CA LYS A 285 -70.71 -55.95 50.51
C LYS A 285 -69.48 -56.63 50.01
#